data_5e4abccd7a61ba94fab436fcbb24428c
#
_entry.id   5e4abccd7a61ba94fab436fcbb24428c
#
_cell.length_a   1.000
_cell.length_b   1.000
_cell.length_c   1.000
_cell.angle_alpha   90.00
_cell.angle_beta   90.00
_cell.angle_gamma   90.00
#
_symmetry.space_group_name_H-M   'P 1'
#
loop_
_entity.id
_entity.type
_entity.pdbx_description
1 polymer ?
#
loop_
_entity_poly.entity_id
_entity_poly.type
_entity_poly.pdbx_seq_one_letter_code
_entity_poly.pdbx_strand_id
1 'polypeptide(L)'
;LATFAELAELRFDTRFDLVVCSDVIHYLKPAELRKGLAGIADMLEGVAFLELFTSADDVDGDRDGYIPRSPSWYLKTFEAAGLLPCGSHCYLGFRLLRGIAALERAQLPA
;
A
#
# COMPACT_ATOMS: atom_id res chain seq x y z
N LEU A 1 1.82 13.80 14.21
CA LEU A 1 1.77 14.11 12.78
C LEU A 1 3.06 13.70 12.10
N ALA A 2 2.97 12.96 11.00
CA ALA A 2 4.13 12.45 10.28
C ALA A 2 3.92 12.55 8.77
N THR A 3 5.01 12.68 8.02
CA THR A 3 4.97 12.57 6.56
C THR A 3 4.83 11.10 6.17
N PHE A 4 4.46 10.86 4.90
CA PHE A 4 4.36 9.49 4.41
C PHE A 4 5.67 8.71 4.56
N ALA A 5 6.80 9.33 4.22
CA ALA A 5 8.10 8.68 4.34
C ALA A 5 8.49 8.37 5.79
N GLU A 6 8.04 9.19 6.73
CA GLU A 6 8.31 8.98 8.15
C GLU A 6 7.57 7.79 8.75
N LEU A 7 6.57 7.24 8.03
CA LEU A 7 5.87 6.03 8.47
C LEU A 7 6.83 4.87 8.71
N ALA A 8 7.92 4.81 7.95
CA ALA A 8 8.93 3.76 8.12
C ALA A 8 9.65 3.82 9.48
N GLU A 9 9.63 4.98 10.11
CA GLU A 9 10.31 5.22 11.38
C GLU A 9 9.39 5.10 12.60
N LEU A 10 8.07 5.08 12.35
CA LEU A 10 7.10 4.93 13.42
C LEU A 10 7.09 3.50 13.94
N ARG A 11 6.84 3.37 15.23
CA ARG A 11 6.69 2.06 15.89
C ARG A 11 5.39 2.07 16.66
N PHE A 12 4.58 1.05 16.43
CA PHE A 12 3.30 0.87 17.09
C PHE A 12 3.34 -0.43 17.91
N ASP A 13 2.65 -0.44 19.04
CA ASP A 13 2.55 -1.62 19.89
C ASP A 13 1.76 -2.75 19.21
N THR A 14 0.83 -2.38 18.33
CA THR A 14 0.02 -3.33 17.58
C THR A 14 0.06 -2.99 16.10
N ARG A 15 -0.23 -4.00 15.27
CA ARG A 15 -0.42 -3.78 13.84
C ARG A 15 -1.88 -3.46 13.56
N PHE A 16 -2.14 -2.95 12.36
CA PHE A 16 -3.47 -2.52 11.95
C PHE A 16 -4.06 -3.49 10.93
N ASP A 17 -5.36 -3.78 11.07
CA ASP A 17 -6.07 -4.62 10.12
C ASP A 17 -6.34 -3.89 8.81
N LEU A 18 -6.48 -2.56 8.87
CA LEU A 18 -6.74 -1.73 7.70
C LEU A 18 -5.91 -0.44 7.80
N VAL A 19 -5.24 -0.13 6.71
CA VAL A 19 -4.55 1.15 6.53
C VAL A 19 -5.14 1.83 5.31
N VAL A 20 -5.52 3.10 5.43
CA VAL A 20 -6.10 3.88 4.34
C VAL A 20 -5.19 5.02 3.98
N CYS A 21 -4.86 5.13 2.70
CA CYS A 21 -4.10 6.24 2.15
C CYS A 21 -4.78 6.68 0.86
N SER A 22 -5.32 7.89 0.85
CA SER A 22 -6.07 8.41 -0.28
C SER A 22 -5.53 9.77 -0.71
N ASP A 23 -5.37 9.95 -2.02
CA ASP A 23 -5.03 11.24 -2.65
C ASP A 23 -3.68 11.82 -2.19
N VAL A 24 -2.70 10.98 -1.87
CA VAL A 24 -1.36 11.40 -1.42
C VAL A 24 -0.26 10.84 -2.30
N ILE A 25 -0.37 9.57 -2.67
CA ILE A 25 0.74 8.79 -3.26
C ILE A 25 1.27 9.39 -4.55
N HIS A 26 0.39 9.93 -5.40
CA HIS A 26 0.80 10.50 -6.69
C HIS A 26 1.55 11.83 -6.60
N TYR A 27 1.69 12.39 -5.41
CA TYR A 27 2.52 13.56 -5.16
C TYR A 27 3.91 13.23 -4.62
N LEU A 28 4.16 11.97 -4.30
CA LEU A 28 5.41 11.55 -3.65
C LEU A 28 6.50 11.22 -4.67
N LYS A 29 7.72 11.61 -4.36
CA LYS A 29 8.90 11.19 -5.12
C LYS A 29 9.13 9.68 -4.92
N PRO A 30 9.77 8.98 -5.88
CA PRO A 30 9.96 7.53 -5.77
C PRO A 30 10.59 7.06 -4.47
N ALA A 31 11.62 7.76 -3.98
CA ALA A 31 12.28 7.38 -2.73
C ALA A 31 11.37 7.53 -1.52
N GLU A 32 10.59 8.61 -1.48
CA GLU A 32 9.61 8.85 -0.42
C GLU A 32 8.50 7.80 -0.43
N LEU A 33 8.03 7.46 -1.63
CA LEU A 33 7.01 6.43 -1.80
C LEU A 33 7.49 5.07 -1.32
N ARG A 34 8.66 4.64 -1.75
CA ARG A 34 9.22 3.34 -1.36
C ARG A 34 9.42 3.23 0.15
N LYS A 35 9.94 4.29 0.75
CA LYS A 35 10.15 4.33 2.20
C LYS A 35 8.82 4.25 2.96
N GLY A 36 7.83 5.02 2.54
CA GLY A 36 6.51 5.01 3.17
C GLY A 36 5.78 3.67 2.99
N LEU A 37 5.89 3.04 1.82
CA LEU A 37 5.31 1.73 1.57
C LEU A 37 5.93 0.66 2.48
N ALA A 38 7.23 0.74 2.73
CA ALA A 38 7.88 -0.18 3.66
C ALA A 38 7.29 -0.03 5.07
N GLY A 39 7.01 1.21 5.48
CA GLY A 39 6.36 1.48 6.76
C GLY A 39 4.94 0.92 6.82
N ILE A 40 4.17 1.09 5.74
CA ILE A 40 2.81 0.53 5.66
C ILE A 40 2.86 -1.00 5.75
N ALA A 41 3.74 -1.63 4.98
CA ALA A 41 3.86 -3.09 4.99
C ALA A 41 4.22 -3.62 6.38
N ASP A 42 5.06 -2.90 7.11
CA ASP A 42 5.46 -3.30 8.46
C ASP A 42 4.32 -3.19 9.47
N MET A 43 3.49 -2.14 9.37
CA MET A 43 2.40 -1.93 10.32
C MET A 43 1.12 -2.68 9.95
N LEU A 44 1.06 -3.31 8.80
CA LEU A 44 -0.16 -3.90 8.26
C LEU A 44 -0.28 -5.37 8.61
N GLU A 45 -1.40 -5.72 9.27
CA GLU A 45 -1.78 -7.11 9.50
C GLU A 45 -2.71 -7.62 8.39
N GLY A 46 -3.51 -6.76 7.82
CA GLY A 46 -4.56 -7.10 6.87
C GLY A 46 -4.43 -6.39 5.52
N VAL A 47 -5.29 -5.43 5.28
CA VAL A 47 -5.50 -4.81 3.96
C VAL A 47 -5.14 -3.33 4.00
N ALA A 48 -4.47 -2.87 2.94
CA ALA A 48 -4.26 -1.44 2.71
C ALA A 48 -5.18 -0.97 1.58
N PHE A 49 -5.87 0.14 1.79
CA PHE A 49 -6.61 0.85 0.76
C PHE A 49 -5.74 2.00 0.28
N LEU A 50 -5.24 1.91 -0.95
CA LEU A 50 -4.31 2.88 -1.52
C LEU A 50 -4.93 3.48 -2.79
N GLU A 51 -5.57 4.63 -2.65
CA GLU A 51 -6.21 5.33 -3.75
C GLU A 51 -5.32 6.45 -4.26
N LEU A 52 -5.06 6.43 -5.56
CA LEU A 52 -4.18 7.40 -6.21
C LEU A 52 -4.55 7.58 -7.67
N PHE A 53 -4.02 8.64 -8.28
CA PHE A 53 -4.16 8.87 -9.71
C PHE A 53 -2.91 8.41 -10.45
N THR A 54 -3.10 7.80 -11.62
CA THR A 54 -2.04 7.38 -12.52
C THR A 54 -2.07 8.21 -13.80
N SER A 55 -1.10 7.98 -14.69
CA SER A 55 -1.08 8.63 -16.01
C SER A 55 -2.28 8.24 -16.89
N ALA A 56 -2.99 7.17 -16.53
CA ALA A 56 -4.19 6.73 -17.25
C ALA A 56 -5.46 7.45 -16.79
N ASP A 57 -5.40 8.20 -15.70
CA ASP A 57 -6.56 8.88 -15.15
C ASP A 57 -6.67 10.33 -15.65
N ASP A 58 -7.90 10.81 -15.76
CA ASP A 58 -8.19 12.23 -15.94
C ASP A 58 -8.13 12.90 -14.57
N VAL A 59 -7.18 13.83 -14.41
CA VAL A 59 -7.01 14.52 -13.14
C VAL A 59 -7.55 15.94 -13.26
N ASP A 60 -8.66 16.19 -12.59
CA ASP A 60 -9.25 17.52 -12.48
C ASP A 60 -8.73 18.22 -11.21
N GLY A 61 -8.61 19.55 -11.28
CA GLY A 61 -8.21 20.36 -10.13
C GLY A 61 -6.71 20.57 -10.03
N ASP A 62 -6.20 20.60 -8.82
CA ASP A 62 -4.81 20.94 -8.55
C ASP A 62 -3.86 19.83 -8.99
N ARG A 63 -2.95 20.20 -9.91
CA ARG A 63 -1.93 19.29 -10.41
C ARG A 63 -0.52 19.64 -9.91
N ASP A 64 -0.41 20.60 -9.03
CA ASP A 64 0.88 21.01 -8.46
C ASP A 64 1.50 19.84 -7.71
N GLY A 65 2.70 19.45 -8.11
CA GLY A 65 3.39 18.32 -7.49
C GLY A 65 2.92 16.94 -7.94
N TYR A 66 1.86 16.86 -8.77
CA TYR A 66 1.40 15.58 -9.30
C TYR A 66 2.45 14.99 -10.23
N ILE A 67 2.84 13.75 -9.96
CA ILE A 67 3.81 13.01 -10.75
C ILE A 67 3.07 11.92 -11.51
N PRO A 68 2.82 12.08 -12.83
CA PRO A 68 2.14 11.05 -13.60
C PRO A 68 3.03 9.82 -13.75
N ARG A 69 2.51 8.66 -13.36
CA ARG A 69 3.18 7.36 -13.50
C ARG A 69 2.19 6.34 -13.99
N SER A 70 2.67 5.35 -14.75
CA SER A 70 1.80 4.31 -15.28
C SER A 70 1.25 3.41 -14.18
N PRO A 71 0.06 2.80 -14.38
CA PRO A 71 -0.45 1.80 -13.45
C PRO A 71 0.54 0.67 -13.19
N SER A 72 1.25 0.20 -14.22
CA SER A 72 2.21 -0.88 -14.06
C SER A 72 3.41 -0.49 -13.19
N TRP A 73 3.83 0.78 -13.23
CA TRP A 73 4.89 1.27 -12.35
C TRP A 73 4.47 1.15 -10.89
N TYR A 74 3.23 1.57 -10.58
CA TYR A 74 2.70 1.48 -9.22
C TYR A 74 2.55 0.03 -8.78
N LEU A 75 2.01 -0.84 -9.62
CA LEU A 75 1.84 -2.25 -9.27
C LEU A 75 3.16 -2.91 -8.93
N LYS A 76 4.20 -2.65 -9.72
CA LYS A 76 5.54 -3.20 -9.45
C LYS A 76 6.13 -2.64 -8.16
N THR A 77 5.93 -1.36 -7.92
CA THR A 77 6.46 -0.70 -6.72
C THR A 77 5.77 -1.22 -5.46
N PHE A 78 4.45 -1.40 -5.50
CA PHE A 78 3.68 -1.94 -4.38
C PHE A 78 4.04 -3.42 -4.14
N GLU A 79 4.16 -4.19 -5.21
CA GLU A 79 4.52 -5.60 -5.12
C GLU A 79 5.91 -5.77 -4.50
N ALA A 80 6.87 -4.94 -4.87
CA ALA A 80 8.20 -4.95 -4.28
C ALA A 80 8.18 -4.64 -2.77
N ALA A 81 7.17 -3.91 -2.31
CA ALA A 81 6.98 -3.64 -0.88
C ALA A 81 6.19 -4.75 -0.16
N GLY A 82 5.74 -5.77 -0.87
CA GLY A 82 4.97 -6.87 -0.28
C GLY A 82 3.47 -6.62 -0.24
N LEU A 83 2.97 -5.72 -1.08
CA LEU A 83 1.54 -5.37 -1.16
C LEU A 83 0.97 -5.86 -2.50
N LEU A 84 0.05 -6.81 -2.46
CA LEU A 84 -0.53 -7.41 -3.66
C LEU A 84 -1.95 -6.91 -3.91
N PRO A 85 -2.28 -6.50 -5.15
CA PRO A 85 -3.61 -5.97 -5.46
C PRO A 85 -4.69 -7.03 -5.38
N CYS A 86 -5.85 -6.66 -4.85
CA CYS A 86 -7.02 -7.53 -4.82
C CYS A 86 -8.29 -6.84 -5.35
N GLY A 87 -8.15 -5.66 -5.94
CA GLY A 87 -9.25 -4.91 -6.53
C GLY A 87 -9.76 -3.80 -5.62
N SER A 88 -10.49 -2.86 -6.20
CA SER A 88 -11.09 -1.72 -5.48
C SER A 88 -10.07 -0.91 -4.67
N HIS A 89 -8.89 -0.69 -5.22
CA HIS A 89 -7.76 0.00 -4.58
C HIS A 89 -7.21 -0.70 -3.35
N CYS A 90 -7.60 -1.94 -3.10
CA CYS A 90 -7.16 -2.71 -1.94
C CYS A 90 -5.93 -3.56 -2.27
N TYR A 91 -5.04 -3.66 -1.31
CA TYR A 91 -3.80 -4.43 -1.40
C TYR A 91 -3.65 -5.31 -0.16
N LEU A 92 -3.36 -6.57 -0.38
CA LEU A 92 -3.12 -7.52 0.71
C LEU A 92 -1.69 -7.40 1.20
N GLY A 93 -1.53 -7.32 2.52
CA GLY A 93 -0.22 -7.39 3.13
C GLY A 93 0.30 -8.84 3.18
N PHE A 94 1.61 -9.00 3.30
CA PHE A 94 2.23 -10.33 3.29
C PHE A 94 1.78 -11.21 4.46
N ARG A 95 1.42 -10.62 5.60
CA ARG A 95 0.94 -11.37 6.77
C ARG A 95 -0.43 -11.99 6.51
N LEU A 96 -1.31 -11.21 5.87
CA LEU A 96 -2.63 -11.71 5.50
C LEU A 96 -2.54 -12.84 4.47
N LEU A 97 -1.63 -12.72 3.51
CA LEU A 97 -1.42 -13.76 2.51
C LEU A 97 -1.05 -15.10 3.14
N ARG A 98 -0.25 -15.10 4.18
CA ARG A 98 0.07 -16.31 4.93
C ARG A 98 -1.17 -16.90 5.59
N GLY A 99 -2.01 -16.03 6.17
CA GLY A 99 -3.27 -16.44 6.81
C GLY A 99 -4.25 -17.05 5.82
N ILE A 100 -4.34 -16.47 4.61
CA ILE A 100 -5.19 -17.00 3.55
C ILE A 100 -4.76 -18.41 3.15
N ALA A 101 -3.47 -18.63 3.00
CA ALA A 101 -2.95 -19.96 2.67
C ALA A 101 -3.30 -20.99 3.75
N ALA A 102 -3.27 -20.58 5.01
CA ALA A 102 -3.67 -21.45 6.12
C ALA A 102 -5.16 -21.78 6.07
N LEU A 103 -6.00 -20.80 5.74
CA LEU A 103 -7.45 -21.01 5.61
C LEU A 103 -7.78 -21.96 4.46
N GLU A 104 -7.10 -21.82 3.34
CA GLU A 104 -7.29 -22.73 2.20
C GLU A 104 -6.91 -24.16 2.52
N ARG A 105 -6.13 -24.35 3.56
CA ARG A 105 -5.73 -25.68 4.06
C ARG A 105 -6.51 -26.10 5.30
N ALA A 106 -7.71 -25.57 5.47
CA ALA A 106 -8.53 -25.86 6.64
C ALA A 106 -8.88 -27.36 6.80
N GLN A 107 -8.67 -28.15 5.76
CA GLN A 107 -8.89 -29.59 5.79
C GLN A 107 -7.73 -30.36 6.45
N LEU A 108 -6.64 -29.69 6.72
CA LEU A 108 -5.53 -30.33 7.42
C LEU A 108 -5.93 -30.62 8.86
N PRO A 109 -5.48 -31.78 9.41
CA PRO A 109 -5.76 -32.08 10.80
C PRO A 109 -5.28 -30.95 11.70
N ALA A 110 -6.07 -30.65 12.66
CA ALA A 110 -5.73 -29.62 13.63
C ALA A 110 -4.49 -30.04 14.45
#